data_700372518552486f7fcd897243618318
#
_entry.id   700372518552486f7fcd897243618318
#
_cell.length_a   1.000
_cell.length_b   1.000
_cell.length_c   1.000
_cell.angle_alpha   90.00
_cell.angle_beta   90.00
_cell.angle_gamma   90.00
#
_symmetry.space_group_name_H-M   'P 1'
#
loop_
_entity.id
_entity.type
_entity.pdbx_description
1 polymer ?
#
loop_
_entity_poly.entity_id
_entity_poly.type
_entity_poly.pdbx_seq_one_letter_code
_entity_poly.pdbx_strand_id
1 'polypeptide(L)'
;MDMISLRHIDKRYGAHRTLEDVNLTIGKGEIYGLVGKNGAGKTTIFKIILGLTQCDAGVLSIAGSQSRAGLSSARRKIGFFIGKNFFDYLTARENLEYYRQMKGIADGGEVERVLRCVGLQDATAKFGSFSMGMKQRLGIANAMLGNPEILILDEPVNGLDPQGIADVRSLIVRLNAEQGTTVVVSSHILGELEHTATRFGILDHGRVLREITREDLRVRSDAIQIRVSDYERARRILAEHDIALLQEGAAYKSLEDYYFELVGGKPYDPLYQR
;
A
#
# COMPACT_ATOMS: atom_id res chain seq x y z
N MET A 1 -0.03 3.02 -19.65
CA MET A 1 -1.25 3.85 -19.61
C MET A 1 -1.54 4.20 -18.16
N ASP A 2 -1.71 5.49 -17.86
CA ASP A 2 -1.93 5.97 -16.49
C ASP A 2 -3.36 5.65 -16.06
N MET A 3 -3.49 4.97 -14.91
CA MET A 3 -4.79 4.69 -14.28
C MET A 3 -5.21 5.82 -13.36
N ILE A 4 -4.26 6.40 -12.62
CA ILE A 4 -4.51 7.56 -11.76
C ILE A 4 -3.37 8.55 -11.96
N SER A 5 -3.69 9.83 -12.11
CA SER A 5 -2.71 10.92 -12.18
C SER A 5 -3.21 12.11 -11.37
N LEU A 6 -2.37 12.57 -10.46
CA LEU A 6 -2.54 13.81 -9.70
C LEU A 6 -1.47 14.78 -10.17
N ARG A 7 -1.88 16.00 -10.51
CA ARG A 7 -0.98 17.07 -10.96
C ARG A 7 -1.26 18.36 -10.21
N HIS A 8 -0.25 18.87 -9.52
CA HIS A 8 -0.30 20.12 -8.76
C HIS A 8 -1.45 20.15 -7.74
N ILE A 9 -1.71 19.02 -7.06
CA ILE A 9 -2.81 18.91 -6.09
C ILE A 9 -2.45 19.63 -4.81
N ASP A 10 -3.28 20.60 -4.46
CA ASP A 10 -3.28 21.28 -3.16
C ASP A 10 -4.53 20.92 -2.35
N LYS A 11 -4.38 20.84 -1.01
CA LYS A 11 -5.49 20.66 -0.07
C LYS A 11 -5.23 21.32 1.27
N ARG A 12 -6.22 22.07 1.73
CA ARG A 12 -6.25 22.68 3.07
C ARG A 12 -7.48 22.23 3.85
N TYR A 13 -7.33 22.14 5.16
CA TYR A 13 -8.43 22.02 6.10
C TYR A 13 -8.32 23.18 7.09
N GLY A 14 -9.17 24.18 6.93
CA GLY A 14 -9.03 25.46 7.66
C GLY A 14 -7.69 26.12 7.36
N ALA A 15 -6.93 26.45 8.41
CA ALA A 15 -5.60 27.04 8.27
C ALA A 15 -4.50 26.02 7.94
N HIS A 16 -4.76 24.71 8.12
CA HIS A 16 -3.75 23.65 7.93
C HIS A 16 -3.66 23.22 6.46
N ARG A 17 -2.48 23.39 5.84
CA ARG A 17 -2.17 22.88 4.51
C ARG A 17 -1.76 21.42 4.63
N THR A 18 -2.62 20.52 4.16
CA THR A 18 -2.44 19.06 4.27
C THR A 18 -1.71 18.48 3.08
N LEU A 19 -1.96 19.02 1.88
CA LEU A 19 -1.24 18.66 0.66
C LEU A 19 -0.75 19.92 -0.04
N GLU A 20 0.45 19.84 -0.61
CA GLU A 20 1.12 20.94 -1.27
C GLU A 20 1.81 20.44 -2.53
N ASP A 21 1.33 20.90 -3.69
CA ASP A 21 1.87 20.60 -5.02
C ASP A 21 2.12 19.10 -5.24
N VAL A 22 1.14 18.26 -4.86
CA VAL A 22 1.28 16.81 -4.99
C VAL A 22 1.18 16.40 -6.45
N ASN A 23 2.24 15.74 -6.92
CA ASN A 23 2.35 15.16 -8.24
C ASN A 23 2.65 13.68 -8.09
N LEU A 24 1.81 12.79 -8.65
CA LEU A 24 2.05 11.35 -8.71
C LEU A 24 1.28 10.70 -9.85
N THR A 25 1.79 9.58 -10.34
CA THR A 25 1.18 8.83 -11.43
C THR A 25 1.19 7.34 -11.12
N ILE A 26 0.08 6.64 -11.32
CA ILE A 26 -0.08 5.21 -11.08
C ILE A 26 -0.46 4.54 -12.39
N GLY A 27 0.35 3.61 -12.85
CA GLY A 27 0.15 2.85 -14.07
C GLY A 27 -0.89 1.74 -13.92
N LYS A 28 -1.43 1.27 -15.04
CA LYS A 28 -2.33 0.12 -15.07
C LYS A 28 -1.58 -1.15 -14.65
N GLY A 29 -2.18 -1.92 -13.74
CA GLY A 29 -1.60 -3.17 -13.25
C GLY A 29 -0.40 -2.98 -12.30
N GLU A 30 -0.11 -1.76 -11.85
CA GLU A 30 0.88 -1.53 -10.81
C GLU A 30 0.36 -1.87 -9.42
N ILE A 31 1.26 -2.29 -8.53
CA ILE A 31 1.08 -2.19 -7.09
C ILE A 31 1.88 -0.95 -6.63
N TYR A 32 1.18 0.14 -6.37
CA TYR A 32 1.78 1.41 -5.97
C TYR A 32 1.75 1.57 -4.46
N GLY A 33 2.92 1.71 -3.83
CA GLY A 33 3.07 1.95 -2.40
C GLY A 33 3.15 3.44 -2.08
N LEU A 34 2.19 3.99 -1.34
CA LEU A 34 2.25 5.35 -0.83
C LEU A 34 2.84 5.35 0.59
N VAL A 35 4.08 5.79 0.69
CA VAL A 35 4.90 5.72 1.90
C VAL A 35 4.93 7.07 2.61
N GLY A 36 4.81 7.09 3.93
CA GLY A 36 4.95 8.31 4.71
C GLY A 36 4.49 8.15 6.16
N LYS A 37 4.95 9.03 7.03
CA LYS A 37 4.56 9.06 8.45
C LYS A 37 3.05 9.27 8.62
N ASN A 38 2.53 8.98 9.81
CA ASN A 38 1.17 9.34 10.15
C ASN A 38 1.00 10.86 10.08
N GLY A 39 -0.09 11.31 9.43
CA GLY A 39 -0.32 12.74 9.18
C GLY A 39 0.36 13.31 7.92
N ALA A 40 1.18 12.55 7.19
CA ALA A 40 1.83 13.05 5.97
C ALA A 40 0.88 13.41 4.82
N GLY A 41 -0.41 12.96 4.86
CA GLY A 41 -1.41 13.27 3.85
C GLY A 41 -1.91 12.07 3.03
N LYS A 42 -1.43 10.83 3.29
CA LYS A 42 -1.79 9.60 2.55
C LYS A 42 -3.29 9.42 2.39
N THR A 43 -4.02 9.38 3.51
CA THR A 43 -5.49 9.25 3.52
C THR A 43 -6.18 10.41 2.79
N THR A 44 -5.63 11.62 2.82
CA THR A 44 -6.18 12.78 2.10
C THR A 44 -6.07 12.59 0.59
N ILE A 45 -4.93 12.08 0.09
CA ILE A 45 -4.77 11.72 -1.32
C ILE A 45 -5.83 10.69 -1.72
N PHE A 46 -6.01 9.63 -0.93
CA PHE A 46 -7.02 8.61 -1.20
C PHE A 46 -8.44 9.18 -1.21
N LYS A 47 -8.78 10.05 -0.24
CA LYS A 47 -10.09 10.73 -0.21
C LYS A 47 -10.33 11.59 -1.44
N ILE A 48 -9.31 12.27 -1.99
CA ILE A 48 -9.42 13.05 -3.22
C ILE A 48 -9.66 12.13 -4.42
N ILE A 49 -8.91 11.05 -4.57
CA ILE A 49 -9.10 10.07 -5.66
C ILE A 49 -10.53 9.53 -5.62
N LEU A 50 -11.01 9.13 -4.45
CA LEU A 50 -12.36 8.59 -4.24
C LEU A 50 -13.48 9.63 -4.36
N GLY A 51 -13.14 10.93 -4.36
CA GLY A 51 -14.15 12.00 -4.38
C GLY A 51 -14.85 12.22 -3.04
N LEU A 52 -14.29 11.70 -1.95
CA LEU A 52 -14.77 11.93 -0.58
C LEU A 52 -14.40 13.34 -0.08
N THR A 53 -13.40 13.96 -0.70
CA THR A 53 -13.06 15.37 -0.54
C THR A 53 -12.59 15.94 -1.88
N GLN A 54 -12.73 17.26 -2.07
CA GLN A 54 -12.21 17.95 -3.25
C GLN A 54 -10.82 18.52 -2.97
N CYS A 55 -9.94 18.53 -3.97
CA CYS A 55 -8.72 19.34 -3.92
C CYS A 55 -9.08 20.83 -4.08
N ASP A 56 -8.23 21.68 -3.54
CA ASP A 56 -8.42 23.14 -3.64
C ASP A 56 -7.77 23.70 -4.91
N ALA A 57 -6.74 23.02 -5.44
CA ALA A 57 -6.11 23.27 -6.73
C ALA A 57 -5.59 21.98 -7.36
N GLY A 58 -5.22 22.04 -8.63
CA GLY A 58 -4.65 20.94 -9.39
C GLY A 58 -5.66 20.13 -10.18
N VAL A 59 -5.18 19.06 -10.81
CA VAL A 59 -5.97 18.22 -11.72
C VAL A 59 -5.84 16.76 -11.33
N LEU A 60 -6.97 16.08 -11.13
CA LEU A 60 -7.08 14.63 -10.96
C LEU A 60 -7.55 14.01 -12.27
N SER A 61 -6.87 12.97 -12.73
CA SER A 61 -7.32 12.08 -13.81
C SER A 61 -7.43 10.63 -13.31
N ILE A 62 -8.53 9.95 -13.65
CA ILE A 62 -8.72 8.51 -13.38
C ILE A 62 -9.12 7.85 -14.69
N ALA A 63 -8.36 6.85 -15.13
CA ALA A 63 -8.54 6.15 -16.40
C ALA A 63 -8.68 7.13 -17.59
N GLY A 64 -7.86 8.20 -17.60
CA GLY A 64 -7.85 9.25 -18.60
C GLY A 64 -8.95 10.31 -18.46
N SER A 65 -9.91 10.14 -17.54
CA SER A 65 -11.02 11.07 -17.34
C SER A 65 -10.69 12.15 -16.31
N GLN A 66 -10.98 13.41 -16.63
CA GLN A 66 -10.81 14.57 -15.76
C GLN A 66 -12.14 15.29 -15.49
N SER A 67 -13.13 15.11 -16.35
CA SER A 67 -14.44 15.73 -16.16
C SER A 67 -15.18 15.13 -14.97
N ARG A 68 -16.05 15.93 -14.33
CA ARG A 68 -16.84 15.48 -13.17
C ARG A 68 -17.63 14.19 -13.46
N ALA A 69 -18.27 14.11 -14.63
CA ALA A 69 -19.03 12.92 -15.04
C ALA A 69 -18.12 11.72 -15.28
N GLY A 70 -16.98 11.91 -15.96
CA GLY A 70 -16.00 10.87 -16.23
C GLY A 70 -15.35 10.34 -14.95
N LEU A 71 -14.97 11.22 -14.00
CA LEU A 71 -14.47 10.83 -12.70
C LEU A 71 -15.50 10.04 -11.89
N SER A 72 -16.79 10.46 -11.93
CA SER A 72 -17.85 9.71 -11.26
C SER A 72 -18.03 8.30 -11.84
N SER A 73 -17.92 8.15 -13.16
CA SER A 73 -17.97 6.84 -13.83
C SER A 73 -16.75 5.98 -13.47
N ALA A 74 -15.54 6.57 -13.53
CA ALA A 74 -14.30 5.87 -13.22
C ALA A 74 -14.25 5.36 -11.76
N ARG A 75 -14.76 6.18 -10.82
CA ARG A 75 -14.82 5.81 -9.38
C ARG A 75 -15.68 4.58 -9.10
N ARG A 76 -16.68 4.28 -9.94
CA ARG A 76 -17.48 3.03 -9.78
C ARG A 76 -16.64 1.76 -9.96
N LYS A 77 -15.49 1.88 -10.62
CA LYS A 77 -14.54 0.79 -10.81
C LYS A 77 -13.45 0.72 -9.76
N ILE A 78 -13.54 1.56 -8.72
CA ILE A 78 -12.61 1.58 -7.61
C ILE A 78 -13.23 0.88 -6.41
N GLY A 79 -12.59 -0.18 -5.95
CA GLY A 79 -12.82 -0.73 -4.62
C GLY A 79 -11.89 -0.05 -3.62
N PHE A 80 -12.36 0.18 -2.41
CA PHE A 80 -11.52 0.83 -1.40
C PHE A 80 -11.78 0.31 0.01
N PHE A 81 -10.74 0.34 0.81
CA PHE A 81 -10.78 0.11 2.24
C PHE A 81 -10.09 1.27 2.95
N ILE A 82 -10.89 2.16 3.56
CA ILE A 82 -10.46 3.30 4.36
C ILE A 82 -11.31 3.32 5.63
N GLY A 83 -10.66 3.14 6.77
CA GLY A 83 -11.35 3.10 8.07
C GLY A 83 -12.16 1.82 8.30
N LYS A 84 -12.91 1.79 9.42
CA LYS A 84 -13.70 0.65 9.86
C LYS A 84 -15.17 1.00 9.74
N ASN A 85 -15.83 0.52 8.69
CA ASN A 85 -17.22 0.84 8.39
C ASN A 85 -18.08 -0.42 8.33
N PHE A 86 -18.04 -1.26 9.39
CA PHE A 86 -18.80 -2.50 9.48
C PHE A 86 -19.70 -2.49 10.72
N PHE A 87 -20.79 -3.22 10.64
CA PHE A 87 -21.75 -3.37 11.73
C PHE A 87 -21.28 -4.48 12.67
N ASP A 88 -21.00 -4.15 13.91
CA ASP A 88 -20.46 -5.08 14.92
C ASP A 88 -21.39 -6.26 15.22
N TYR A 89 -22.70 -6.07 15.06
CA TYR A 89 -23.74 -7.08 15.32
C TYR A 89 -24.03 -7.99 14.12
N LEU A 90 -23.41 -7.77 12.96
CA LEU A 90 -23.54 -8.62 11.78
C LEU A 90 -22.32 -9.54 11.64
N THR A 91 -22.52 -10.70 11.00
CA THR A 91 -21.43 -11.59 10.56
C THR A 91 -20.65 -10.98 9.38
N ALA A 92 -19.55 -11.60 8.96
CA ALA A 92 -18.84 -11.21 7.75
C ALA A 92 -19.75 -11.22 6.50
N ARG A 93 -20.51 -12.31 6.34
CA ARG A 93 -21.44 -12.49 5.22
C ARG A 93 -22.54 -11.44 5.20
N GLU A 94 -23.18 -11.18 6.33
CA GLU A 94 -24.25 -10.19 6.43
C GLU A 94 -23.73 -8.76 6.14
N ASN A 95 -22.56 -8.42 6.63
CA ASN A 95 -21.91 -7.14 6.32
C ASN A 95 -21.63 -7.00 4.81
N LEU A 96 -21.04 -8.02 4.19
CA LEU A 96 -20.75 -7.97 2.75
C LEU A 96 -22.01 -7.98 1.90
N GLU A 97 -23.05 -8.70 2.30
CA GLU A 97 -24.34 -8.69 1.61
C GLU A 97 -24.97 -7.29 1.62
N TYR A 98 -24.91 -6.59 2.75
CA TYR A 98 -25.35 -5.20 2.86
C TYR A 98 -24.61 -4.31 1.85
N TYR A 99 -23.27 -4.40 1.79
CA TYR A 99 -22.48 -3.60 0.86
C TYR A 99 -22.66 -4.01 -0.60
N ARG A 100 -22.85 -5.30 -0.88
CA ARG A 100 -23.18 -5.80 -2.21
C ARG A 100 -24.44 -5.13 -2.76
N GLN A 101 -25.51 -5.11 -1.94
CA GLN A 101 -26.77 -4.48 -2.29
C GLN A 101 -26.63 -2.97 -2.48
N MET A 102 -25.94 -2.28 -1.57
CA MET A 102 -25.65 -0.84 -1.70
C MET A 102 -24.90 -0.47 -2.98
N LYS A 103 -23.97 -1.34 -3.41
CA LYS A 103 -23.21 -1.16 -4.66
C LYS A 103 -24.03 -1.55 -5.91
N GLY A 104 -25.23 -2.07 -5.76
CA GLY A 104 -26.08 -2.52 -6.87
C GLY A 104 -25.52 -3.75 -7.61
N ILE A 105 -24.72 -4.59 -6.94
CA ILE A 105 -24.15 -5.80 -7.52
C ILE A 105 -25.20 -6.89 -7.50
N ALA A 106 -25.67 -7.30 -8.68
CA ALA A 106 -26.78 -8.27 -8.82
C ALA A 106 -26.35 -9.72 -8.49
N ASP A 107 -25.10 -10.08 -8.74
CA ASP A 107 -24.58 -11.43 -8.51
C ASP A 107 -24.54 -11.78 -7.02
N GLY A 108 -25.41 -12.69 -6.59
CA GLY A 108 -25.44 -13.20 -5.20
C GLY A 108 -24.24 -14.07 -4.83
N GLY A 109 -23.52 -14.63 -5.79
CA GLY A 109 -22.30 -15.42 -5.59
C GLY A 109 -21.08 -14.59 -5.22
N GLU A 110 -21.16 -13.28 -5.42
CA GLU A 110 -20.04 -12.36 -5.23
C GLU A 110 -19.52 -12.30 -3.78
N VAL A 111 -20.46 -12.33 -2.81
CA VAL A 111 -20.11 -12.37 -1.38
C VAL A 111 -19.32 -13.62 -1.03
N GLU A 112 -19.74 -14.78 -1.55
CA GLU A 112 -19.04 -16.03 -1.33
C GLU A 112 -17.66 -16.04 -1.98
N ARG A 113 -17.56 -15.48 -3.18
CA ARG A 113 -16.29 -15.34 -3.91
C ARG A 113 -15.27 -14.53 -3.06
N VAL A 114 -15.65 -13.36 -2.59
CA VAL A 114 -14.71 -12.50 -1.85
C VAL A 114 -14.39 -13.06 -0.46
N LEU A 115 -15.35 -13.70 0.23
CA LEU A 115 -15.08 -14.38 1.50
C LEU A 115 -14.04 -15.49 1.36
N ARG A 116 -14.15 -16.31 0.30
CA ARG A 116 -13.14 -17.34 -0.01
C ARG A 116 -11.78 -16.74 -0.31
N CYS A 117 -11.71 -15.66 -1.09
CA CYS A 117 -10.46 -15.00 -1.41
C CYS A 117 -9.69 -14.54 -0.17
N VAL A 118 -10.38 -14.12 0.89
CA VAL A 118 -9.76 -13.62 2.12
C VAL A 118 -9.74 -14.66 3.26
N GLY A 119 -10.20 -15.89 3.03
CA GLY A 119 -10.22 -16.96 4.02
C GLY A 119 -11.20 -16.71 5.18
N LEU A 120 -12.37 -16.13 4.91
CA LEU A 120 -13.42 -15.85 5.88
C LEU A 120 -14.75 -16.56 5.55
N GLN A 121 -14.76 -17.53 4.62
CA GLN A 121 -15.97 -18.23 4.18
C GLN A 121 -16.68 -18.97 5.33
N ASP A 122 -15.93 -19.47 6.32
CA ASP A 122 -16.43 -20.23 7.47
C ASP A 122 -16.62 -19.37 8.73
N ALA A 123 -16.41 -18.05 8.64
CA ALA A 123 -16.51 -17.14 9.77
C ALA A 123 -17.98 -16.85 10.11
N THR A 124 -18.51 -17.52 11.15
CA THR A 124 -19.90 -17.37 11.64
C THR A 124 -20.05 -16.36 12.77
N ALA A 125 -18.95 -15.97 13.40
CA ALA A 125 -18.95 -15.00 14.50
C ALA A 125 -19.37 -13.61 14.03
N LYS A 126 -19.84 -12.76 14.93
CA LYS A 126 -20.16 -11.36 14.68
C LYS A 126 -18.88 -10.54 14.51
N PHE A 127 -18.92 -9.51 13.65
CA PHE A 127 -17.77 -8.65 13.36
C PHE A 127 -17.14 -8.01 14.62
N GLY A 128 -17.94 -7.65 15.61
CA GLY A 128 -17.45 -7.09 16.86
C GLY A 128 -16.43 -7.97 17.58
N SER A 129 -16.56 -9.31 17.46
CA SER A 129 -15.66 -10.30 18.08
C SER A 129 -14.47 -10.71 17.19
N PHE A 130 -14.36 -10.15 15.99
CA PHE A 130 -13.26 -10.47 15.07
C PHE A 130 -11.92 -10.01 15.61
N SER A 131 -10.86 -10.80 15.38
CA SER A 131 -9.51 -10.35 15.53
C SER A 131 -9.20 -9.19 14.57
N MET A 132 -8.15 -8.43 14.84
CA MET A 132 -7.74 -7.34 13.95
C MET A 132 -7.50 -7.85 12.52
N GLY A 133 -6.81 -8.99 12.38
CA GLY A 133 -6.55 -9.61 11.07
C GLY A 133 -7.84 -9.99 10.33
N MET A 134 -8.83 -10.54 11.01
CA MET A 134 -10.15 -10.83 10.42
C MET A 134 -10.86 -9.54 9.98
N LYS A 135 -10.77 -8.46 10.77
CA LYS A 135 -11.34 -7.14 10.44
C LYS A 135 -10.68 -6.54 9.18
N GLN A 136 -9.36 -6.61 9.08
CA GLN A 136 -8.62 -6.14 7.90
C GLN A 136 -8.99 -6.97 6.65
N ARG A 137 -9.01 -8.30 6.77
CA ARG A 137 -9.40 -9.19 5.67
C ARG A 137 -10.83 -8.93 5.19
N LEU A 138 -11.77 -8.67 6.10
CA LEU A 138 -13.14 -8.28 5.72
C LEU A 138 -13.17 -6.92 5.00
N GLY A 139 -12.36 -5.96 5.43
CA GLY A 139 -12.20 -4.66 4.76
C GLY A 139 -11.74 -4.82 3.32
N ILE A 140 -10.73 -5.67 3.09
CA ILE A 140 -10.23 -5.99 1.74
C ILE A 140 -11.32 -6.71 0.93
N ALA A 141 -12.04 -7.69 1.52
CA ALA A 141 -13.16 -8.37 0.86
C ALA A 141 -14.24 -7.40 0.38
N ASN A 142 -14.62 -6.43 1.21
CA ASN A 142 -15.55 -5.38 0.80
C ASN A 142 -15.02 -4.50 -0.33
N ALA A 143 -13.73 -4.18 -0.31
CA ALA A 143 -13.08 -3.45 -1.41
C ALA A 143 -13.12 -4.25 -2.72
N MET A 144 -13.03 -5.57 -2.66
CA MET A 144 -13.03 -6.48 -3.81
C MET A 144 -14.42 -6.72 -4.42
N LEU A 145 -15.52 -6.34 -3.73
CA LEU A 145 -16.89 -6.52 -4.25
C LEU A 145 -17.10 -5.80 -5.59
N GLY A 146 -17.59 -6.54 -6.58
CA GLY A 146 -17.84 -6.04 -7.93
C GLY A 146 -16.63 -6.07 -8.85
N ASN A 147 -15.59 -6.80 -8.47
CA ASN A 147 -14.38 -7.01 -9.28
C ASN A 147 -13.76 -5.70 -9.81
N PRO A 148 -13.32 -4.78 -8.93
CA PRO A 148 -12.85 -3.46 -9.32
C PRO A 148 -11.56 -3.52 -10.15
N GLU A 149 -11.38 -2.55 -11.07
CA GLU A 149 -10.14 -2.39 -11.82
C GLU A 149 -9.01 -1.77 -10.98
N ILE A 150 -9.38 -1.03 -9.92
CA ILE A 150 -8.46 -0.35 -9.01
C ILE A 150 -8.86 -0.69 -7.57
N LEU A 151 -7.89 -1.04 -6.72
CA LEU A 151 -8.05 -1.19 -5.29
C LEU A 151 -7.25 -0.12 -4.55
N ILE A 152 -7.89 0.59 -3.62
CA ILE A 152 -7.23 1.55 -2.71
C ILE A 152 -7.33 1.02 -1.28
N LEU A 153 -6.18 0.75 -0.68
CA LEU A 153 -6.08 0.16 0.66
C LEU A 153 -5.28 1.09 1.58
N ASP A 154 -5.96 1.68 2.55
CA ASP A 154 -5.32 2.59 3.52
C ASP A 154 -4.89 1.82 4.76
N GLU A 155 -3.57 1.67 4.94
CA GLU A 155 -2.94 0.96 6.07
C GLU A 155 -3.52 -0.46 6.29
N PRO A 156 -3.63 -1.34 5.27
CA PRO A 156 -4.34 -2.61 5.37
C PRO A 156 -3.69 -3.62 6.31
N VAL A 157 -2.42 -3.43 6.67
CA VAL A 157 -1.65 -4.34 7.53
C VAL A 157 -1.45 -3.79 8.96
N ASN A 158 -1.96 -2.58 9.22
CA ASN A 158 -1.76 -1.93 10.52
C ASN A 158 -2.40 -2.74 11.67
N GLY A 159 -1.57 -3.05 12.69
CA GLY A 159 -2.00 -3.80 13.87
C GLY A 159 -2.15 -5.31 13.66
N LEU A 160 -1.59 -5.85 12.58
CA LEU A 160 -1.50 -7.28 12.35
C LEU A 160 -0.22 -7.86 12.96
N ASP A 161 -0.28 -9.16 13.29
CA ASP A 161 0.89 -9.97 13.57
C ASP A 161 1.66 -10.30 12.28
N PRO A 162 2.91 -10.79 12.36
CA PRO A 162 3.72 -11.09 11.18
C PRO A 162 3.06 -12.04 10.18
N GLN A 163 2.28 -13.02 10.65
CA GLN A 163 1.56 -13.93 9.77
C GLN A 163 0.42 -13.22 9.04
N GLY A 164 -0.37 -12.40 9.73
CA GLY A 164 -1.44 -11.61 9.13
C GLY A 164 -0.94 -10.64 8.07
N ILE A 165 0.24 -10.03 8.31
CA ILE A 165 0.92 -9.17 7.32
C ILE A 165 1.28 -9.97 6.07
N ALA A 166 1.89 -11.16 6.23
CA ALA A 166 2.26 -12.04 5.12
C ALA A 166 1.03 -12.48 4.30
N ASP A 167 -0.08 -12.80 4.98
CA ASP A 167 -1.34 -13.21 4.37
C ASP A 167 -1.93 -12.08 3.50
N VAL A 168 -2.02 -10.86 4.05
CA VAL A 168 -2.55 -9.70 3.33
C VAL A 168 -1.66 -9.33 2.14
N ARG A 169 -0.34 -9.37 2.30
CA ARG A 169 0.61 -9.15 1.22
C ARG A 169 0.43 -10.15 0.09
N SER A 170 0.36 -11.45 0.42
CA SER A 170 0.15 -12.52 -0.56
C SER A 170 -1.18 -12.35 -1.30
N LEU A 171 -2.24 -11.91 -0.60
CA LEU A 171 -3.52 -11.60 -1.21
C LEU A 171 -3.41 -10.43 -2.22
N ILE A 172 -2.75 -9.33 -1.86
CA ILE A 172 -2.57 -8.16 -2.73
C ILE A 172 -1.80 -8.56 -4.00
N VAL A 173 -0.68 -9.27 -3.85
CA VAL A 173 0.15 -9.73 -4.97
C VAL A 173 -0.65 -10.67 -5.89
N ARG A 174 -1.41 -11.60 -5.31
CA ARG A 174 -2.25 -12.53 -6.07
C ARG A 174 -3.34 -11.80 -6.86
N LEU A 175 -4.06 -10.85 -6.26
CA LEU A 175 -5.09 -10.05 -6.95
C LEU A 175 -4.52 -9.27 -8.13
N ASN A 176 -3.34 -8.70 -7.97
CA ASN A 176 -2.66 -8.01 -9.06
C ASN A 176 -2.24 -8.98 -10.17
N ALA A 177 -1.58 -10.10 -9.82
CA ALA A 177 -1.06 -11.06 -10.79
C ALA A 177 -2.16 -11.80 -11.58
N GLU A 178 -3.24 -12.23 -10.90
CA GLU A 178 -4.30 -13.04 -11.51
C GLU A 178 -5.36 -12.22 -12.24
N GLN A 179 -5.64 -11.00 -11.77
CA GLN A 179 -6.73 -10.17 -12.28
C GLN A 179 -6.26 -8.89 -12.99
N GLY A 180 -4.96 -8.60 -12.96
CA GLY A 180 -4.42 -7.35 -13.50
C GLY A 180 -4.90 -6.10 -12.74
N THR A 181 -5.43 -6.26 -11.52
CA THR A 181 -5.95 -5.17 -10.69
C THR A 181 -4.84 -4.20 -10.34
N THR A 182 -5.05 -2.91 -10.58
CA THR A 182 -4.16 -1.85 -10.11
C THR A 182 -4.38 -1.66 -8.60
N VAL A 183 -3.34 -1.75 -7.80
CA VAL A 183 -3.46 -1.61 -6.34
C VAL A 183 -2.71 -0.38 -5.86
N VAL A 184 -3.35 0.43 -5.04
CA VAL A 184 -2.73 1.55 -4.33
C VAL A 184 -2.82 1.25 -2.85
N VAL A 185 -1.67 1.10 -2.22
CA VAL A 185 -1.59 0.73 -0.80
C VAL A 185 -0.76 1.73 -0.03
N SER A 186 -1.29 2.23 1.11
CA SER A 186 -0.49 3.05 2.02
C SER A 186 0.08 2.20 3.15
N SER A 187 1.27 2.56 3.60
CA SER A 187 1.83 2.09 4.86
C SER A 187 2.78 3.13 5.45
N HIS A 188 2.93 3.08 6.76
CA HIS A 188 4.00 3.75 7.48
C HIS A 188 5.15 2.78 7.82
N ILE A 189 4.97 1.48 7.56
CA ILE A 189 5.98 0.42 7.75
C ILE A 189 6.60 0.12 6.39
N LEU A 190 7.80 0.64 6.17
CA LEU A 190 8.47 0.67 4.88
C LEU A 190 8.82 -0.71 4.35
N GLY A 191 9.40 -1.58 5.19
CA GLY A 191 9.81 -2.92 4.81
C GLY A 191 8.67 -3.81 4.31
N GLU A 192 7.42 -3.53 4.69
CA GLU A 192 6.27 -4.29 4.20
C GLU A 192 5.90 -3.94 2.77
N LEU A 193 5.98 -2.66 2.40
CA LEU A 193 5.73 -2.21 1.04
C LEU A 193 6.84 -2.63 0.08
N GLU A 194 8.09 -2.63 0.53
CA GLU A 194 9.25 -3.06 -0.27
C GLU A 194 9.06 -4.45 -0.89
N HIS A 195 8.42 -5.36 -0.15
CA HIS A 195 8.14 -6.71 -0.64
C HIS A 195 6.86 -6.85 -1.46
N THR A 196 6.01 -5.82 -1.49
CA THR A 196 4.69 -5.89 -2.12
C THR A 196 4.60 -4.99 -3.35
N ALA A 197 4.99 -3.72 -3.21
CA ALA A 197 4.82 -2.73 -4.27
C ALA A 197 5.92 -2.82 -5.34
N THR A 198 5.55 -2.43 -6.55
CA THR A 198 6.46 -2.33 -7.71
C THR A 198 7.03 -0.93 -7.88
N ARG A 199 6.31 0.08 -7.36
CA ARG A 199 6.67 1.50 -7.37
C ARG A 199 6.21 2.18 -6.10
N PHE A 200 6.94 3.20 -5.66
CA PHE A 200 6.72 3.87 -4.39
C PHE A 200 6.64 5.38 -4.58
N GLY A 201 5.67 6.02 -3.93
CA GLY A 201 5.63 7.47 -3.74
C GLY A 201 5.97 7.81 -2.30
N ILE A 202 7.05 8.55 -2.10
CA ILE A 202 7.49 8.97 -0.77
C ILE A 202 6.85 10.30 -0.44
N LEU A 203 5.96 10.28 0.56
CA LEU A 203 5.18 11.44 1.01
C LEU A 203 5.69 11.93 2.35
N ASP A 204 6.03 13.20 2.44
CA ASP A 204 6.37 13.86 3.70
C ASP A 204 5.79 15.28 3.72
N HIS A 205 5.25 15.70 4.86
CA HIS A 205 4.64 17.02 5.07
C HIS A 205 3.74 17.50 3.92
N GLY A 206 2.91 16.59 3.38
CA GLY A 206 1.95 16.90 2.31
C GLY A 206 2.55 17.02 0.91
N ARG A 207 3.82 16.69 0.71
CA ARG A 207 4.51 16.72 -0.59
C ARG A 207 5.00 15.34 -0.98
N VAL A 208 4.87 14.96 -2.23
CA VAL A 208 5.55 13.79 -2.79
C VAL A 208 6.99 14.20 -3.09
N LEU A 209 7.92 13.72 -2.25
CA LEU A 209 9.34 14.05 -2.37
C LEU A 209 9.95 13.37 -3.60
N ARG A 210 9.55 12.12 -3.83
CA ARG A 210 10.06 11.32 -4.95
C ARG A 210 9.16 10.13 -5.23
N GLU A 211 9.11 9.73 -6.52
CA GLU A 211 8.62 8.43 -6.95
C GLU A 211 9.82 7.57 -7.36
N ILE A 212 9.85 6.32 -6.91
CA ILE A 212 10.93 5.36 -7.18
C ILE A 212 10.34 4.00 -7.54
N THR A 213 11.07 3.23 -8.32
CA THR A 213 10.74 1.83 -8.61
C THR A 213 11.49 0.88 -7.66
N ARG A 214 11.10 -0.39 -7.66
CA ARG A 214 11.86 -1.42 -6.92
C ARG A 214 13.29 -1.58 -7.46
N GLU A 215 13.51 -1.33 -8.73
CA GLU A 215 14.82 -1.36 -9.37
C GLU A 215 15.72 -0.25 -8.86
N ASP A 216 15.16 0.95 -8.60
CA ASP A 216 15.91 2.09 -8.04
C ASP A 216 16.44 1.81 -6.62
N LEU A 217 15.78 0.91 -5.87
CA LEU A 217 16.26 0.45 -4.56
C LEU A 217 17.43 -0.53 -4.68
N ARG A 218 17.59 -1.18 -5.84
CA ARG A 218 18.75 -2.01 -6.15
C ARG A 218 19.90 -1.12 -6.57
N VAL A 219 20.41 -0.31 -5.64
CA VAL A 219 21.62 0.47 -5.90
C VAL A 219 22.71 -0.51 -6.32
N ARG A 220 23.33 -0.29 -7.48
CA ARG A 220 24.64 -0.84 -7.78
C ARG A 220 25.61 -0.24 -6.75
N SER A 221 25.71 -0.87 -5.60
CA SER A 221 26.85 -0.61 -4.73
C SER A 221 28.04 -1.32 -5.40
N ASP A 222 29.23 -0.72 -5.34
CA ASP A 222 30.49 -1.39 -5.71
C ASP A 222 30.77 -2.58 -4.74
N ALA A 223 29.83 -2.89 -3.85
CA ALA A 223 29.85 -3.99 -2.90
C ALA A 223 29.09 -5.20 -3.44
N ILE A 224 29.69 -6.37 -3.32
CA ILE A 224 29.11 -7.66 -3.70
C ILE A 224 28.72 -8.40 -2.43
N GLN A 225 27.48 -8.91 -2.36
CA GLN A 225 27.09 -9.84 -1.28
C GLN A 225 27.40 -11.27 -1.71
N ILE A 226 28.20 -11.96 -0.91
CA ILE A 226 28.61 -13.36 -1.15
C ILE A 226 28.04 -14.23 -0.04
N ARG A 227 27.35 -15.33 -0.39
CA ARG A 227 27.05 -16.41 0.55
C ARG A 227 28.23 -17.37 0.61
N VAL A 228 28.79 -17.59 1.78
CA VAL A 228 29.92 -18.48 1.99
C VAL A 228 29.53 -19.59 2.97
N SER A 229 30.04 -20.79 2.76
CA SER A 229 29.82 -21.94 3.66
C SER A 229 30.73 -21.91 4.88
N ASP A 230 31.86 -21.18 4.82
CA ASP A 230 32.85 -21.04 5.88
C ASP A 230 33.25 -19.58 5.99
N TYR A 231 32.67 -18.91 6.98
CA TYR A 231 32.86 -17.47 7.22
C TYR A 231 34.31 -17.12 7.57
N GLU A 232 34.93 -17.88 8.48
CA GLU A 232 36.30 -17.58 8.95
C GLU A 232 37.36 -17.75 7.84
N ARG A 233 37.15 -18.73 6.98
CA ARG A 233 38.01 -18.94 5.80
C ARG A 233 37.81 -17.81 4.77
N ALA A 234 36.56 -17.42 4.49
CA ALA A 234 36.28 -16.34 3.56
C ALA A 234 36.88 -15.02 4.04
N ARG A 235 36.71 -14.70 5.33
CA ARG A 235 37.28 -13.49 5.95
C ARG A 235 38.81 -13.41 5.82
N ARG A 236 39.50 -14.52 6.05
CA ARG A 236 40.96 -14.58 5.87
C ARG A 236 41.37 -14.33 4.43
N ILE A 237 40.73 -14.99 3.46
CA ILE A 237 41.04 -14.84 2.05
C ILE A 237 40.82 -13.38 1.60
N LEU A 238 39.72 -12.75 2.03
CA LEU A 238 39.41 -11.36 1.69
C LEU A 238 40.47 -10.41 2.29
N ALA A 239 40.90 -10.65 3.53
CA ALA A 239 41.94 -9.87 4.18
C ALA A 239 43.32 -10.04 3.51
N GLU A 240 43.68 -11.25 3.08
CA GLU A 240 44.92 -11.55 2.36
C GLU A 240 45.00 -10.87 1.00
N HIS A 241 43.85 -10.48 0.42
CA HIS A 241 43.78 -9.80 -0.88
C HIS A 241 43.37 -8.32 -0.76
N ASP A 242 43.51 -7.71 0.41
CA ASP A 242 43.15 -6.30 0.68
C ASP A 242 41.70 -5.94 0.32
N ILE A 243 40.79 -6.92 0.36
CA ILE A 243 39.38 -6.70 0.13
C ILE A 243 38.69 -6.39 1.48
N ALA A 244 38.26 -5.13 1.64
CA ALA A 244 37.59 -4.70 2.86
C ALA A 244 36.19 -5.31 3.00
N LEU A 245 35.90 -5.92 4.14
CA LEU A 245 34.52 -6.24 4.55
C LEU A 245 33.84 -4.96 5.03
N LEU A 246 32.97 -4.40 4.20
CA LEU A 246 32.29 -3.13 4.49
C LEU A 246 31.10 -3.32 5.44
N GLN A 247 30.39 -4.45 5.33
CA GLN A 247 29.26 -4.81 6.20
C GLN A 247 28.91 -6.28 6.07
N GLU A 248 28.56 -6.91 7.19
CA GLU A 248 27.96 -8.25 7.22
C GLU A 248 26.45 -8.12 7.06
N GLY A 249 25.94 -8.25 5.82
CA GLY A 249 24.50 -8.11 5.56
C GLY A 249 24.18 -7.79 4.10
N ALA A 250 22.89 -7.54 3.84
CA ALA A 250 22.39 -7.33 2.50
C ALA A 250 23.00 -6.08 1.83
N ALA A 251 23.52 -6.25 0.61
CA ALA A 251 24.00 -5.18 -0.25
C ALA A 251 22.85 -4.39 -0.92
N TYR A 252 21.69 -4.32 -0.26
CA TYR A 252 20.53 -3.57 -0.74
C TYR A 252 20.30 -2.36 0.15
N LYS A 253 20.10 -1.21 -0.49
CA LYS A 253 19.52 -0.07 0.19
C LYS A 253 18.04 -0.38 0.42
N SER A 254 17.64 -0.54 1.68
CA SER A 254 16.24 -0.79 1.99
C SER A 254 15.40 0.45 1.64
N LEU A 255 14.10 0.28 1.42
CA LEU A 255 13.18 1.40 1.25
C LEU A 255 13.21 2.32 2.49
N GLU A 256 13.50 1.76 3.66
CA GLU A 256 13.66 2.48 4.92
C GLU A 256 14.89 3.41 4.89
N ASP A 257 16.05 2.91 4.46
CA ASP A 257 17.27 3.71 4.29
C ASP A 257 17.02 4.87 3.32
N TYR A 258 16.38 4.58 2.19
CA TYR A 258 16.08 5.57 1.17
C TYR A 258 15.12 6.65 1.70
N TYR A 259 14.09 6.25 2.45
CA TYR A 259 13.15 7.16 3.08
C TYR A 259 13.88 8.11 4.06
N PHE A 260 14.72 7.57 4.96
CA PHE A 260 15.43 8.38 5.95
C PHE A 260 16.44 9.34 5.33
N GLU A 261 17.08 8.98 4.22
CA GLU A 261 17.92 9.94 3.47
C GLU A 261 17.14 11.14 2.95
N LEU A 262 15.91 10.92 2.46
CA LEU A 262 15.08 12.00 1.92
C LEU A 262 14.48 12.91 2.98
N VAL A 263 14.08 12.36 4.13
CA VAL A 263 13.39 13.12 5.19
C VAL A 263 14.32 13.59 6.32
N GLY A 264 15.63 13.31 6.22
CA GLY A 264 16.64 13.78 7.20
C GLY A 264 16.60 13.07 8.55
N GLY A 265 16.12 11.82 8.63
CA GLY A 265 16.12 10.95 9.81
C GLY A 265 17.32 10.02 9.84
N LYS A 266 17.44 9.24 10.94
CA LYS A 266 18.35 8.08 11.01
C LYS A 266 17.54 6.80 10.98
N PRO A 267 18.00 5.74 10.27
CA PRO A 267 17.42 4.39 10.38
C PRO A 267 17.42 3.92 11.83
N TYR A 268 16.45 3.10 12.18
CA TYR A 268 16.44 2.42 13.47
C TYR A 268 17.63 1.45 13.51
N ASP A 269 18.62 1.73 14.36
CA ASP A 269 19.75 0.84 14.60
C ASP A 269 19.46 0.02 15.87
N PRO A 270 19.17 -1.30 15.75
CA PRO A 270 18.92 -2.16 16.90
C PRO A 270 20.13 -2.34 17.82
N LEU A 271 21.33 -1.90 17.43
CA LEU A 271 22.56 -2.03 18.23
C LEU A 271 22.77 -0.85 19.21
N TYR A 272 21.99 0.22 19.15
CA TYR A 272 22.11 1.39 20.03
C TYR A 272 21.21 1.38 21.27
N GLN A 273 20.54 0.27 21.57
CA GLN A 273 19.92 0.05 22.89
C GLN A 273 20.82 -0.88 23.72
N ARG A 274 21.84 -0.33 24.34
CA ARG A 274 22.46 -0.83 25.56
C ARG A 274 22.56 0.29 26.57
#